data_bcd01df7ec4cf1987f9b536b770d4b23
#
_entry.id   bcd01df7ec4cf1987f9b536b770d4b23
#
_cell.length_a   1.000
_cell.length_b   1.000
_cell.length_c   1.000
_cell.angle_alpha   90.00
_cell.angle_beta   90.00
_cell.angle_gamma   90.00
#
_symmetry.space_group_name_H-M   'P 1'
#
loop_
_entity.id
_entity.type
_entity.pdbx_description
1 polymer ?
#
loop_
_entity_poly.entity_id
_entity_poly.type
_entity_poly.pdbx_seq_one_letter_code
_entity_poly.pdbx_strand_id
1 'polypeptide(L)'
;WGAIPGAFKAFLNVNEVISCIMTNWIAANLVTALFDNNTGPFKHLLDPSGTKNFGYVFKTTENNVATPKLGLDKIFSGSQVNAGIFVAIIIAVLVYIILNKTTFGYELKACGSNRDAAKYAGINEKRNILLSMAIAGGLAGAGAALYYLSGNTEFKWETYQTLPAIGFNGIPVALLAANNPAAVIASGNHACKRG
;
A
#
# COMPACT_ATOMS: atom_id res chain seq x y z
N TRP A 1 -2.93 -7.03 7.42
CA TRP A 1 -2.47 -6.03 8.39
C TRP A 1 -3.50 -4.91 8.57
N GLY A 2 -4.03 -4.32 7.51
CA GLY A 2 -5.03 -3.24 7.58
C GLY A 2 -6.35 -3.59 8.30
N ALA A 3 -6.70 -4.87 8.42
CA ALA A 3 -7.87 -5.30 9.18
C ALA A 3 -7.73 -5.10 10.70
N ILE A 4 -6.50 -5.06 11.24
CA ILE A 4 -6.24 -4.89 12.67
C ILE A 4 -6.75 -3.53 13.17
N PRO A 5 -6.30 -2.38 12.64
CA PRO A 5 -6.83 -1.08 13.02
C PRO A 5 -8.32 -0.92 12.67
N GLY A 6 -8.77 -1.59 11.60
CA GLY A 6 -10.19 -1.66 11.26
C GLY A 6 -11.04 -2.33 12.33
N ALA A 7 -10.55 -3.42 12.93
CA ALA A 7 -11.22 -4.09 14.05
C ALA A 7 -11.25 -3.19 15.29
N PHE A 8 -10.15 -2.51 15.62
CA PHE A 8 -10.14 -1.56 16.75
C PHE A 8 -11.14 -0.45 16.56
N LYS A 9 -11.29 0.09 15.34
CA LYS A 9 -12.32 1.09 15.03
C LYS A 9 -13.73 0.53 15.14
N ALA A 10 -13.98 -0.63 14.55
CA ALA A 10 -15.32 -1.21 14.44
C ALA A 10 -15.87 -1.72 15.78
N PHE A 11 -15.01 -2.29 16.65
CA PHE A 11 -15.42 -2.93 17.89
C PHE A 11 -15.16 -2.07 19.13
N LEU A 12 -14.04 -1.36 19.17
CA LEU A 12 -13.61 -0.57 20.34
C LEU A 12 -13.79 0.93 20.15
N ASN A 13 -14.23 1.36 18.97
CA ASN A 13 -14.40 2.77 18.58
C ASN A 13 -13.15 3.64 18.84
N VAL A 14 -11.95 3.02 18.73
CA VAL A 14 -10.67 3.72 18.86
C VAL A 14 -10.44 4.58 17.61
N ASN A 15 -9.73 5.70 17.79
CA ASN A 15 -9.37 6.56 16.67
C ASN A 15 -8.52 5.81 15.65
N GLU A 16 -8.97 5.78 14.39
CA GLU A 16 -8.32 5.05 13.31
C GLU A 16 -6.90 5.54 13.02
N VAL A 17 -6.65 6.84 13.14
CA VAL A 17 -5.33 7.44 12.85
C VAL A 17 -4.29 6.92 13.84
N ILE A 18 -4.63 6.96 15.14
CA ILE A 18 -3.74 6.46 16.20
C ILE A 18 -3.48 4.97 16.03
N SER A 19 -4.55 4.20 15.80
CA SER A 19 -4.43 2.74 15.59
C SER A 19 -3.56 2.40 14.37
N CYS A 20 -3.68 3.13 13.27
CA CYS A 20 -2.85 2.94 12.08
C CYS A 20 -1.39 3.26 12.34
N ILE A 21 -1.09 4.38 13.03
CA ILE A 21 0.29 4.76 13.35
C ILE A 21 0.94 3.70 14.23
N MET A 22 0.26 3.28 15.31
CA MET A 22 0.79 2.25 16.22
C MET A 22 1.02 0.92 15.46
N THR A 23 0.06 0.50 14.64
CA THR A 23 0.16 -0.73 13.86
C THR A 23 1.30 -0.68 12.85
N ASN A 24 1.59 0.48 12.25
CA ASN A 24 2.73 0.66 11.35
C ASN A 24 4.07 0.52 12.08
N TRP A 25 4.20 1.11 13.27
CA TRP A 25 5.42 0.94 14.08
C TRP A 25 5.62 -0.50 14.54
N ILE A 26 4.54 -1.19 14.91
CA ILE A 26 4.60 -2.62 15.25
C ILE A 26 5.05 -3.42 14.01
N ALA A 27 4.54 -3.11 12.82
CA ALA A 27 4.96 -3.77 11.58
C ALA A 27 6.44 -3.55 11.28
N ALA A 28 6.93 -2.31 11.41
CA ALA A 28 8.34 -1.98 11.18
C ALA A 28 9.26 -2.78 12.12
N ASN A 29 8.95 -2.79 13.41
CA ASN A 29 9.73 -3.56 14.39
C ASN A 29 9.62 -5.08 14.17
N LEU A 30 8.45 -5.57 13.76
CA LEU A 30 8.27 -7.00 13.43
C LEU A 30 9.13 -7.41 12.24
N VAL A 31 9.16 -6.60 11.18
CA VAL A 31 10.03 -6.85 10.02
C VAL A 31 11.49 -6.85 10.44
N THR A 32 11.93 -5.87 11.24
CA THR A 32 13.30 -5.83 11.75
C THR A 32 13.65 -7.09 12.53
N ALA A 33 12.77 -7.56 13.42
CA ALA A 33 13.02 -8.76 14.22
C ALA A 33 13.01 -10.05 13.38
N LEU A 34 12.14 -10.16 12.38
CA LEU A 34 12.07 -11.35 11.52
C LEU A 34 13.26 -11.50 10.59
N PHE A 35 13.82 -10.39 10.13
CA PHE A 35 14.96 -10.35 9.22
C PHE A 35 16.28 -9.99 9.93
N ASP A 36 16.32 -10.06 11.26
CA ASP A 36 17.57 -9.82 12.02
C ASP A 36 18.66 -10.79 11.56
N ASN A 37 19.84 -10.23 11.25
CA ASN A 37 20.99 -10.99 10.75
C ASN A 37 21.51 -12.03 11.76
N ASN A 38 21.36 -11.77 13.05
CA ASN A 38 21.87 -12.65 14.09
C ASN A 38 20.89 -13.74 14.49
N THR A 39 19.64 -13.38 14.73
CA THR A 39 18.60 -14.24 15.34
C THR A 39 17.35 -14.43 14.49
N GLY A 40 17.19 -13.66 13.41
CA GLY A 40 15.98 -13.69 12.59
C GLY A 40 15.80 -15.01 11.84
N PRO A 41 14.58 -15.57 11.79
CA PRO A 41 14.29 -16.80 11.08
C PRO A 41 14.50 -16.67 9.55
N PHE A 42 14.40 -15.47 9.01
CA PHE A 42 14.52 -15.19 7.56
C PHE A 42 15.86 -14.57 7.15
N LYS A 43 16.88 -14.63 8.00
CA LYS A 43 18.23 -14.09 7.71
C LYS A 43 18.85 -14.61 6.40
N HIS A 44 18.49 -15.83 5.97
CA HIS A 44 19.01 -16.44 4.75
C HIS A 44 18.52 -15.76 3.46
N LEU A 45 17.46 -14.95 3.54
CA LEU A 45 16.92 -14.16 2.42
C LEU A 45 17.67 -12.83 2.24
N LEU A 46 18.51 -12.45 3.19
CA LEU A 46 19.30 -11.24 3.13
C LEU A 46 20.67 -11.54 2.54
N ASP A 47 21.13 -10.70 1.62
CA ASP A 47 22.47 -10.76 1.05
C ASP A 47 23.39 -9.76 1.75
N PRO A 48 24.50 -10.20 2.39
CA PRO A 48 25.44 -9.30 3.02
C PRO A 48 26.30 -8.54 1.99
N SER A 49 26.32 -8.96 0.72
CA SER A 49 27.15 -8.37 -0.34
C SER A 49 26.58 -7.08 -0.94
N GLY A 50 25.50 -6.55 -0.38
CA GLY A 50 24.94 -5.26 -0.77
C GLY A 50 26.01 -4.17 -0.73
N THR A 51 26.40 -3.70 -1.91
CA THR A 51 27.51 -2.80 -2.19
C THR A 51 27.41 -1.54 -1.34
N LYS A 52 28.42 -1.30 -0.51
CA LYS A 52 28.66 -0.10 0.31
C LYS A 52 27.92 0.01 1.65
N ASN A 53 28.54 -0.59 2.64
CA ASN A 53 28.70 -0.13 4.02
C ASN A 53 27.58 -0.19 5.03
N PHE A 54 26.29 -0.30 4.72
CA PHE A 54 25.26 -0.26 5.79
C PHE A 54 23.92 -0.86 5.35
N GLY A 55 23.83 -2.17 5.12
CA GLY A 55 22.52 -2.76 5.01
C GLY A 55 22.49 -4.07 4.23
N TYR A 56 21.79 -5.02 4.80
CA TYR A 56 21.45 -6.25 4.11
C TYR A 56 20.34 -5.97 3.11
N VAL A 57 20.53 -6.41 1.87
CA VAL A 57 19.57 -6.28 0.79
C VAL A 57 18.91 -7.62 0.53
N PHE A 58 17.63 -7.65 0.18
CA PHE A 58 17.00 -8.89 -0.26
C PHE A 58 17.67 -9.42 -1.53
N LYS A 59 17.90 -10.74 -1.58
CA LYS A 59 18.42 -11.43 -2.78
C LYS A 59 17.39 -11.38 -3.91
N THR A 60 17.33 -10.28 -4.62
CA THR A 60 16.45 -10.11 -5.79
C THR A 60 17.15 -10.43 -7.10
N THR A 61 18.50 -10.40 -7.11
CA THR A 61 19.29 -10.40 -8.33
C THR A 61 19.42 -11.80 -8.97
N GLU A 62 19.33 -12.87 -8.19
CA GLU A 62 19.53 -14.22 -8.71
C GLU A 62 18.26 -14.89 -9.27
N ASN A 63 17.06 -14.40 -8.94
CA ASN A 63 15.81 -15.11 -9.23
C ASN A 63 14.83 -14.38 -10.16
N ASN A 64 15.23 -13.34 -10.89
CA ASN A 64 14.35 -12.57 -11.79
C ASN A 64 12.99 -12.20 -11.17
N VAL A 65 12.97 -11.87 -9.88
CA VAL A 65 11.75 -11.53 -9.14
C VAL A 65 11.23 -10.14 -9.52
N ALA A 66 12.04 -9.34 -10.22
CA ALA A 66 11.62 -8.04 -10.71
C ALA A 66 10.49 -8.18 -11.75
N THR A 67 9.54 -7.24 -11.72
CA THR A 67 8.48 -7.21 -12.74
C THR A 67 9.07 -7.15 -14.14
N PRO A 68 8.62 -8.03 -15.08
CA PRO A 68 9.18 -8.08 -16.42
C PRO A 68 8.98 -6.74 -17.11
N LYS A 69 10.05 -6.22 -17.71
CA LYS A 69 10.03 -4.92 -18.41
C LYS A 69 9.27 -4.94 -19.74
N LEU A 70 8.81 -6.11 -20.22
CA LEU A 70 8.03 -6.34 -21.45
C LEU A 70 8.49 -5.52 -22.66
N GLY A 71 9.77 -5.10 -22.70
CA GLY A 71 10.30 -4.32 -23.82
C GLY A 71 9.84 -2.85 -23.88
N LEU A 72 9.12 -2.36 -22.88
CA LEU A 72 8.66 -0.97 -22.83
C LEU A 72 9.82 0.04 -22.71
N ASP A 73 10.96 -0.38 -22.18
CA ASP A 73 12.17 0.43 -22.16
C ASP A 73 12.75 0.71 -23.54
N LYS A 74 12.43 -0.10 -24.56
CA LYS A 74 12.82 0.15 -25.97
C LYS A 74 11.90 1.17 -26.66
N ILE A 75 10.65 1.28 -26.22
CA ILE A 75 9.65 2.20 -26.80
C ILE A 75 9.81 3.60 -26.20
N PHE A 76 10.11 3.68 -24.90
CA PHE A 76 10.35 4.91 -24.19
C PHE A 76 11.82 4.96 -23.73
N SER A 77 12.72 5.26 -24.64
CA SER A 77 14.15 5.32 -24.34
C SER A 77 14.40 6.35 -23.23
N GLY A 78 14.89 5.89 -22.08
CA GLY A 78 15.16 6.71 -20.90
C GLY A 78 14.07 6.70 -19.82
N SER A 79 12.95 5.98 -20.00
CA SER A 79 11.92 5.83 -18.98
C SER A 79 12.00 4.46 -18.31
N GLN A 80 11.98 4.42 -16.98
CA GLN A 80 11.97 3.18 -16.20
C GLN A 80 10.55 2.61 -16.06
N VAL A 81 9.80 2.57 -17.15
CA VAL A 81 8.43 2.08 -17.17
C VAL A 81 8.43 0.55 -17.10
N ASN A 82 7.84 0.02 -16.05
CA ASN A 82 7.67 -1.41 -15.82
C ASN A 82 6.23 -1.86 -16.14
N ALA A 83 6.04 -3.15 -16.39
CA ALA A 83 4.71 -3.77 -16.52
C ALA A 83 3.79 -3.51 -15.33
N GLY A 84 4.33 -3.09 -14.19
CA GLY A 84 3.57 -2.68 -13.00
C GLY A 84 2.52 -1.59 -13.25
N ILE A 85 2.72 -0.73 -14.26
CA ILE A 85 1.74 0.32 -14.60
C ILE A 85 0.41 -0.28 -15.10
N PHE A 86 0.47 -1.36 -15.88
CA PHE A 86 -0.74 -2.05 -16.34
C PHE A 86 -1.50 -2.67 -15.17
N VAL A 87 -0.77 -3.28 -14.23
CA VAL A 87 -1.36 -3.85 -13.01
C VAL A 87 -2.01 -2.75 -12.17
N ALA A 88 -1.37 -1.60 -12.01
CA ALA A 88 -1.92 -0.45 -11.29
C ALA A 88 -3.22 0.06 -11.94
N ILE A 89 -3.27 0.15 -13.28
CA ILE A 89 -4.48 0.57 -14.01
C ILE A 89 -5.60 -0.45 -13.82
N ILE A 90 -5.31 -1.75 -13.92
CA ILE A 90 -6.29 -2.83 -13.70
C ILE A 90 -6.86 -2.73 -12.28
N ILE A 91 -6.02 -2.56 -11.27
CA ILE A 91 -6.45 -2.39 -9.88
C ILE A 91 -7.33 -1.15 -9.73
N ALA A 92 -6.95 -0.02 -10.33
CA ALA A 92 -7.74 1.21 -10.26
C ALA A 92 -9.13 1.06 -10.91
N VAL A 93 -9.21 0.40 -12.07
CA VAL A 93 -10.48 0.08 -12.73
C VAL A 93 -11.33 -0.85 -11.88
N LEU A 94 -10.72 -1.88 -11.28
CA LEU A 94 -11.39 -2.81 -10.38
C LEU A 94 -12.00 -2.09 -9.17
N VAL A 95 -11.23 -1.23 -8.50
CA VAL A 95 -11.70 -0.41 -7.37
C VAL A 95 -12.82 0.53 -7.81
N TYR A 96 -12.70 1.15 -8.98
CA TYR A 96 -13.75 2.00 -9.53
C TYR A 96 -15.07 1.24 -9.73
N ILE A 97 -15.02 0.03 -10.30
CA ILE A 97 -16.19 -0.83 -10.50
C ILE A 97 -16.79 -1.23 -9.15
N ILE A 98 -15.97 -1.65 -8.19
CA ILE A 98 -16.42 -2.04 -6.85
C ILE A 98 -17.16 -0.87 -6.17
N LEU A 99 -16.59 0.33 -6.20
CA LEU A 99 -17.17 1.49 -5.51
C LEU A 99 -18.41 2.07 -6.20
N ASN A 100 -18.54 1.96 -7.52
CA ASN A 100 -19.61 2.61 -8.26
C ASN A 100 -20.67 1.65 -8.81
N LYS A 101 -20.37 0.36 -8.93
CA LYS A 101 -21.23 -0.62 -9.58
C LYS A 101 -21.69 -1.75 -8.68
N THR A 102 -21.23 -1.80 -7.41
CA THR A 102 -21.66 -2.85 -6.48
C THR A 102 -22.47 -2.30 -5.31
N THR A 103 -23.32 -3.15 -4.73
CA THR A 103 -24.08 -2.85 -3.50
C THR A 103 -23.16 -2.51 -2.34
N PHE A 104 -22.02 -3.19 -2.25
CA PHE A 104 -20.99 -2.92 -1.24
C PHE A 104 -20.43 -1.49 -1.32
N GLY A 105 -20.13 -1.00 -2.54
CA GLY A 105 -19.69 0.39 -2.74
C GLY A 105 -20.76 1.41 -2.33
N TYR A 106 -22.02 1.12 -2.57
CA TYR A 106 -23.13 1.94 -2.11
C TYR A 106 -23.22 1.98 -0.58
N GLU A 107 -23.14 0.83 0.08
CA GLU A 107 -23.13 0.74 1.54
C GLU A 107 -21.96 1.51 2.16
N LEU A 108 -20.76 1.42 1.58
CA LEU A 108 -19.59 2.17 2.01
C LEU A 108 -19.81 3.69 1.92
N LYS A 109 -20.37 4.16 0.80
CA LYS A 109 -20.68 5.59 0.61
C LYS A 109 -21.75 6.07 1.58
N ALA A 110 -22.79 5.27 1.82
CA ALA A 110 -23.84 5.58 2.78
C ALA A 110 -23.29 5.68 4.21
N CYS A 111 -22.48 4.70 4.63
CA CYS A 111 -21.80 4.72 5.95
C CYS A 111 -20.82 5.89 6.09
N GLY A 112 -20.15 6.28 5.01
CA GLY A 112 -19.21 7.41 5.00
C GLY A 112 -19.91 8.77 5.08
N SER A 113 -21.11 8.88 4.54
CA SER A 113 -21.90 10.14 4.55
C SER A 113 -22.59 10.36 5.90
N ASN A 114 -23.32 9.36 6.38
CA ASN A 114 -24.01 9.43 7.68
C ASN A 114 -24.15 8.03 8.28
N ARG A 115 -23.43 7.77 9.38
CA ARG A 115 -23.42 6.47 10.06
C ARG A 115 -24.76 6.11 10.67
N ASP A 116 -25.43 7.08 11.29
CA ASP A 116 -26.71 6.84 11.96
C ASP A 116 -27.80 6.53 10.93
N ALA A 117 -27.86 7.29 9.83
CA ALA A 117 -28.79 7.02 8.74
C ALA A 117 -28.55 5.63 8.11
N ALA A 118 -27.29 5.23 7.90
CA ALA A 118 -26.98 3.91 7.38
C ALA A 118 -27.42 2.78 8.32
N LYS A 119 -27.28 2.98 9.64
CA LYS A 119 -27.75 2.03 10.65
C LYS A 119 -29.28 1.87 10.63
N TYR A 120 -30.04 2.96 10.49
CA TYR A 120 -31.50 2.90 10.33
C TYR A 120 -31.93 2.21 9.04
N ALA A 121 -31.11 2.30 7.98
CA ALA A 121 -31.32 1.58 6.73
C ALA A 121 -30.95 0.07 6.81
N GLY A 122 -30.56 -0.43 7.98
CA GLY A 122 -30.20 -1.83 8.19
C GLY A 122 -28.79 -2.21 7.72
N ILE A 123 -27.95 -1.23 7.39
CA ILE A 123 -26.56 -1.47 6.95
C ILE A 123 -25.67 -1.77 8.16
N ASN A 124 -24.88 -2.85 8.07
CA ASN A 124 -23.96 -3.22 9.15
C ASN A 124 -22.68 -2.36 9.12
N GLU A 125 -22.70 -1.27 9.89
CA GLU A 125 -21.61 -0.30 9.99
C GLU A 125 -20.25 -0.96 10.33
N LYS A 126 -20.24 -1.85 11.34
CA LYS A 126 -19.00 -2.48 11.81
C LYS A 126 -18.33 -3.32 10.73
N ARG A 127 -19.12 -4.09 9.98
CA ARG A 127 -18.64 -4.91 8.86
C ARG A 127 -18.06 -4.02 7.75
N ASN A 128 -18.74 -2.94 7.42
CA ASN A 128 -18.31 -2.04 6.35
C ASN A 128 -17.03 -1.28 6.70
N ILE A 129 -16.87 -0.84 7.95
CA ILE A 129 -15.63 -0.23 8.44
C ILE A 129 -14.47 -1.24 8.36
N LEU A 130 -14.67 -2.46 8.87
CA LEU A 130 -13.63 -3.50 8.85
C LEU A 130 -13.21 -3.83 7.42
N LEU A 131 -14.17 -4.05 6.51
CA LEU A 131 -13.89 -4.40 5.12
C LEU A 131 -13.23 -3.26 4.36
N SER A 132 -13.64 -2.00 4.56
CA SER A 132 -12.99 -0.85 3.91
C SER A 132 -11.53 -0.72 4.29
N MET A 133 -11.20 -0.88 5.59
CA MET A 133 -9.82 -0.81 6.05
C MET A 133 -8.99 -2.02 5.62
N ALA A 134 -9.61 -3.22 5.54
CA ALA A 134 -8.94 -4.41 5.02
C ALA A 134 -8.61 -4.26 3.52
N ILE A 135 -9.53 -3.74 2.72
CA ILE A 135 -9.32 -3.46 1.29
C ILE A 135 -8.24 -2.40 1.11
N ALA A 136 -8.30 -1.29 1.87
CA ALA A 136 -7.30 -0.24 1.82
C ALA A 136 -5.90 -0.77 2.16
N GLY A 137 -5.79 -1.62 3.20
CA GLY A 137 -4.54 -2.29 3.54
C GLY A 137 -4.04 -3.24 2.45
N GLY A 138 -4.94 -3.97 1.79
CA GLY A 138 -4.61 -4.81 0.63
C GLY A 138 -4.09 -4.01 -0.56
N LEU A 139 -4.72 -2.87 -0.87
CA LEU A 139 -4.28 -1.96 -1.93
C LEU A 139 -2.92 -1.33 -1.61
N ALA A 140 -2.70 -0.93 -0.36
CA ALA A 140 -1.40 -0.42 0.09
C ALA A 140 -0.31 -1.50 -0.06
N GLY A 141 -0.60 -2.75 0.30
CA GLY A 141 0.31 -3.88 0.10
C GLY A 141 0.62 -4.15 -1.38
N ALA A 142 -0.39 -4.11 -2.25
CA ALA A 142 -0.19 -4.23 -3.70
C ALA A 142 0.67 -3.09 -4.26
N GLY A 143 0.44 -1.85 -3.82
CA GLY A 143 1.24 -0.70 -4.19
C GLY A 143 2.70 -0.83 -3.74
N ALA A 144 2.93 -1.28 -2.50
CA ALA A 144 4.28 -1.54 -1.99
C ALA A 144 4.97 -2.67 -2.78
N ALA A 145 4.25 -3.74 -3.11
CA ALA A 145 4.79 -4.82 -3.93
C ALA A 145 5.23 -4.32 -5.31
N LEU A 146 4.40 -3.53 -5.99
CA LEU A 146 4.76 -2.93 -7.27
C LEU A 146 5.98 -2.01 -7.17
N TYR A 147 6.07 -1.24 -6.09
CA TYR A 147 7.18 -0.33 -5.84
C TYR A 147 8.52 -1.06 -5.66
N TYR A 148 8.57 -2.06 -4.77
CA TYR A 148 9.81 -2.80 -4.49
C TYR A 148 10.16 -3.82 -5.57
N LEU A 149 9.18 -4.41 -6.28
CA LEU A 149 9.43 -5.32 -7.39
C LEU A 149 9.75 -4.59 -8.71
N SER A 150 9.70 -3.26 -8.74
CA SER A 150 10.05 -2.48 -9.93
C SER A 150 11.51 -2.60 -10.36
N GLY A 151 12.39 -3.10 -9.47
CA GLY A 151 13.83 -3.19 -9.69
C GLY A 151 14.58 -1.85 -9.56
N ASN A 152 13.87 -0.75 -9.28
CA ASN A 152 14.47 0.57 -9.13
C ASN A 152 14.72 0.93 -7.67
N THR A 153 14.07 0.23 -6.75
CA THR A 153 14.18 0.47 -5.32
C THR A 153 14.44 -0.84 -4.62
N GLU A 154 15.52 -0.89 -3.87
CA GLU A 154 15.87 -2.05 -3.06
C GLU A 154 15.44 -1.83 -1.62
N PHE A 155 14.88 -2.87 -0.99
CA PHE A 155 14.63 -2.84 0.44
C PHE A 155 15.96 -3.07 1.16
N LYS A 156 16.38 -2.10 1.96
CA LYS A 156 17.57 -2.21 2.83
C LYS A 156 17.10 -2.53 4.24
N TRP A 157 17.66 -3.57 4.82
CA TRP A 157 17.45 -3.87 6.22
C TRP A 157 18.33 -2.93 7.08
N GLU A 158 17.71 -2.26 8.04
CA GLU A 158 18.38 -1.39 9.01
C GLU A 158 17.90 -1.76 10.41
N THR A 159 18.77 -1.59 11.42
CA THR A 159 18.43 -1.87 12.82
C THR A 159 17.25 -1.03 13.32
N TYR A 160 17.12 0.19 12.79
CA TYR A 160 15.98 1.08 13.05
C TYR A 160 15.31 1.41 11.72
N GLN A 161 14.22 0.70 11.43
CA GLN A 161 13.43 0.96 10.23
C GLN A 161 12.69 2.29 10.37
N THR A 162 13.00 3.23 9.49
CA THR A 162 12.21 4.45 9.34
C THR A 162 11.01 4.18 8.43
N LEU A 163 9.84 4.67 8.82
CA LEU A 163 8.65 4.54 7.97
C LEU A 163 8.84 5.35 6.68
N PRO A 164 8.68 4.75 5.49
CA PRO A 164 8.84 5.46 4.23
C PRO A 164 7.86 6.64 4.12
N ALA A 165 8.38 7.83 3.86
CA ALA A 165 7.55 9.03 3.70
C ALA A 165 6.59 8.96 2.49
N ILE A 166 6.85 8.04 1.55
CA ILE A 166 6.07 7.88 0.32
C ILE A 166 4.58 7.56 0.60
N GLY A 167 4.28 6.90 1.72
CA GLY A 167 2.90 6.65 2.15
C GLY A 167 2.12 7.93 2.47
N PHE A 168 2.79 8.95 2.99
CA PHE A 168 2.16 10.23 3.29
C PHE A 168 1.82 11.03 2.03
N ASN A 169 2.55 10.82 0.93
CA ASN A 169 2.27 11.46 -0.35
C ASN A 169 0.93 11.01 -0.96
N GLY A 170 0.40 9.86 -0.55
CA GLY A 170 -0.91 9.40 -0.94
C GLY A 170 -2.06 10.26 -0.43
N ILE A 171 -1.90 10.93 0.71
CA ILE A 171 -2.95 11.77 1.31
C ILE A 171 -3.28 12.98 0.42
N PRO A 172 -2.32 13.85 0.04
CA PRO A 172 -2.62 14.97 -0.85
C PRO A 172 -3.10 14.52 -2.24
N VAL A 173 -2.62 13.38 -2.75
CA VAL A 173 -3.09 12.82 -4.02
C VAL A 173 -4.57 12.43 -3.94
N ALA A 174 -4.99 11.77 -2.87
CA ALA A 174 -6.38 11.38 -2.66
C ALA A 174 -7.30 12.59 -2.47
N LEU A 175 -6.86 13.60 -1.73
CA LEU A 175 -7.61 14.85 -1.53
C LEU A 175 -7.75 15.64 -2.84
N LEU A 176 -6.69 15.75 -3.63
CA LEU A 176 -6.71 16.43 -4.93
C LEU A 176 -7.66 15.72 -5.92
N ALA A 177 -7.77 14.40 -5.81
CA ALA A 177 -8.68 13.59 -6.61
C ALA A 177 -10.13 13.61 -6.09
N ALA A 178 -10.44 14.36 -5.02
CA ALA A 178 -11.75 14.37 -4.36
C ALA A 178 -12.27 12.95 -4.07
N ASN A 179 -11.37 12.05 -3.66
CA ASN A 179 -11.62 10.62 -3.39
C ASN A 179 -12.20 9.84 -4.59
N ASN A 180 -12.03 10.33 -5.82
CA ASN A 180 -12.45 9.61 -7.02
C ASN A 180 -11.32 8.72 -7.54
N PRO A 181 -11.49 7.39 -7.62
CA PRO A 181 -10.44 6.48 -8.05
C PRO A 181 -9.90 6.75 -9.46
N ALA A 182 -10.74 7.22 -10.37
CA ALA A 182 -10.31 7.59 -11.72
C ALA A 182 -9.44 8.85 -11.74
N ALA A 183 -9.74 9.83 -10.88
CA ALA A 183 -8.98 11.07 -10.77
C ALA A 183 -7.64 10.90 -10.03
N VAL A 184 -7.48 9.85 -9.21
CA VAL A 184 -6.22 9.53 -8.50
C VAL A 184 -5.07 9.29 -9.48
N ILE A 185 -5.33 8.64 -10.61
CA ILE A 185 -4.31 8.39 -11.64
C ILE A 185 -3.78 9.71 -12.21
N ALA A 186 -4.67 10.66 -12.50
CA ALA A 186 -4.30 11.97 -13.03
C ALA A 186 -3.58 12.84 -11.98
N SER A 187 -4.05 12.83 -10.72
CA SER A 187 -3.47 13.60 -9.63
C SER A 187 -2.09 13.06 -9.20
N GLY A 188 -1.88 11.75 -9.28
CA GLY A 188 -0.58 11.12 -9.02
C GLY A 188 0.50 11.61 -9.98
N ASN A 189 0.18 11.78 -11.26
CA ASN A 189 1.09 12.35 -12.26
C ASN A 189 1.47 13.80 -11.95
N HIS A 190 0.55 14.59 -11.43
CA HIS A 190 0.82 15.97 -11.03
C HIS A 190 1.72 16.06 -9.79
N ALA A 191 1.54 15.18 -8.83
CA ALA A 191 2.36 15.14 -7.62
C ALA A 191 3.81 14.72 -7.94
N CYS A 192 3.99 13.76 -8.86
CA CYS A 192 5.31 13.26 -9.27
C CYS A 192 6.15 14.30 -10.03
N LYS A 193 5.52 15.28 -10.71
CA LYS A 193 6.24 16.35 -11.45
C LYS A 193 6.76 17.49 -10.55
N ARG A 194 6.35 17.57 -9.30
CA ARG A 194 6.69 18.66 -8.37
C ARG A 194 7.66 18.27 -7.27
N GLY A 195 8.06 17.01 -7.17
CA GLY A 195 9.09 16.49 -6.27
C GLY A 195 10.35 16.13 -7.03
#